data_c76c31005faf1568811b27b5f766ea0e
#
_entry.id   c76c31005faf1568811b27b5f766ea0e
#
_cell.length_a   1.000
_cell.length_b   1.000
_cell.length_c   1.000
_cell.angle_alpha   90.00
_cell.angle_beta   90.00
_cell.angle_gamma   90.00
#
_symmetry.space_group_name_H-M   'P 1'
#
loop_
_entity.id
_entity.type
_entity.pdbx_description
1 polymer ?
#
loop_
_entity_poly.entity_id
_entity_poly.type
_entity_poly.pdbx_seq_one_letter_code
_entity_poly.pdbx_strand_id
1 'polypeptide(L)'
;MIRFLFRLVRLIFVVLLGTALAAKLLLRSHAEATTQEIDLVNIFGGEHLISSADPFFGGKVTTVFAGTSIDLRRAVPAPTGVYLDILVVFGGVNLVIPPGWKVVFVGDVVAGGFEDLTRANSDPDAPIVRVGGLVAMGGLRATTRLPVEAVA
;
A
#
# COMPACT_ATOMS: atom_id res chain seq x y z
N MET A 1 -3.23 31.14 29.05
CA MET A 1 -3.47 30.86 27.62
C MET A 1 -2.64 29.67 27.13
N ILE A 2 -1.34 29.69 27.27
CA ILE A 2 -0.45 28.58 26.83
C ILE A 2 -0.80 27.22 27.45
N ARG A 3 -1.08 27.19 28.75
CA ARG A 3 -1.47 25.94 29.46
C ARG A 3 -2.81 25.36 28.99
N PHE A 4 -3.71 26.20 28.54
CA PHE A 4 -4.98 25.78 27.95
C PHE A 4 -4.78 25.21 26.54
N LEU A 5 -3.93 25.86 25.76
CA LEU A 5 -3.55 25.37 24.42
C LEU A 5 -2.88 23.99 24.49
N PHE A 6 -1.95 23.80 25.43
CA PHE A 6 -1.31 22.51 25.64
C PHE A 6 -2.31 21.40 26.08
N ARG A 7 -3.28 21.74 26.89
CA ARG A 7 -4.34 20.79 27.29
C ARG A 7 -5.23 20.44 26.11
N LEU A 8 -5.57 21.41 25.27
CA LEU A 8 -6.39 21.20 24.09
C LEU A 8 -5.64 20.31 23.07
N VAL A 9 -4.38 20.61 22.79
CA VAL A 9 -3.55 19.82 21.87
C VAL A 9 -3.39 18.39 22.39
N ARG A 10 -3.15 18.22 23.70
CA ARG A 10 -3.05 16.88 24.30
C ARG A 10 -4.38 16.13 24.21
N LEU A 11 -5.51 16.79 24.41
CA LEU A 11 -6.84 16.17 24.28
C LEU A 11 -7.07 15.70 22.85
N ILE A 12 -6.81 16.57 21.86
CA ILE A 12 -6.93 16.25 20.45
C ILE A 12 -6.05 15.06 20.09
N PHE A 13 -4.80 15.06 20.57
CA PHE A 13 -3.87 13.96 20.31
C PHE A 13 -4.34 12.62 20.91
N VAL A 14 -4.87 12.64 22.14
CA VAL A 14 -5.41 11.44 22.81
C VAL A 14 -6.65 10.93 22.07
N VAL A 15 -7.54 11.82 21.62
CA VAL A 15 -8.73 11.44 20.85
C VAL A 15 -8.33 10.85 19.50
N LEU A 16 -7.39 11.47 18.79
CA LEU A 16 -6.90 10.95 17.51
C LEU A 16 -6.19 9.58 17.67
N LEU A 17 -5.41 9.43 18.73
CA LEU A 17 -4.73 8.16 19.02
C LEU A 17 -5.75 7.07 19.40
N GLY A 18 -6.74 7.40 20.19
CA GLY A 18 -7.82 6.49 20.60
C GLY A 18 -8.69 6.05 19.43
N THR A 19 -9.04 6.97 18.53
CA THR A 19 -9.82 6.65 17.33
C THR A 19 -9.02 5.81 16.34
N ALA A 20 -7.74 6.08 16.16
CA ALA A 20 -6.87 5.28 15.30
C ALA A 20 -6.68 3.84 15.85
N LEU A 21 -6.53 3.71 17.17
CA LEU A 21 -6.43 2.39 17.80
C LEU A 21 -7.76 1.61 17.71
N ALA A 22 -8.87 2.27 17.92
CA ALA A 22 -10.20 1.67 17.75
C ALA A 22 -10.44 1.26 16.29
N ALA A 23 -10.06 2.10 15.33
CA ALA A 23 -10.14 1.77 13.91
C ALA A 23 -9.31 0.52 13.57
N LYS A 24 -8.09 0.40 14.09
CA LYS A 24 -7.24 -0.78 13.91
C LYS A 24 -7.87 -2.06 14.46
N LEU A 25 -8.59 -1.97 15.57
CA LEU A 25 -9.28 -3.12 16.18
C LEU A 25 -10.58 -3.49 15.45
N LEU A 26 -11.27 -2.52 14.87
CA LEU A 26 -12.56 -2.70 14.19
C LEU A 26 -12.43 -3.02 12.71
N LEU A 27 -11.41 -2.45 12.05
CA LEU A 27 -11.12 -2.71 10.64
C LEU A 27 -10.28 -3.98 10.52
N ARG A 28 -10.95 -5.09 10.29
CA ARG A 28 -10.27 -6.36 10.02
C ARG A 28 -9.71 -6.33 8.60
N SER A 29 -8.41 -6.47 8.51
CA SER A 29 -7.73 -6.69 7.23
C SER A 29 -8.06 -8.08 6.68
N HIS A 30 -8.50 -8.16 5.43
CA HIS A 30 -8.72 -9.40 4.69
C HIS A 30 -7.62 -9.53 3.62
N ALA A 31 -6.41 -9.78 4.07
CA ALA A 31 -5.26 -9.88 3.20
C ALA A 31 -4.47 -11.15 3.53
N GLU A 32 -4.99 -12.28 3.10
CA GLU A 32 -4.28 -13.56 3.16
C GLU A 32 -3.51 -13.80 1.86
N ALA A 33 -2.45 -14.63 1.91
CA ALA A 33 -1.59 -14.90 0.77
C ALA A 33 -2.34 -15.43 -0.47
N THR A 34 -3.43 -16.14 -0.26
CA THR A 34 -4.25 -16.76 -1.32
C THR A 34 -5.49 -15.96 -1.69
N THR A 35 -5.72 -14.82 -1.04
CA THR A 35 -6.89 -13.98 -1.32
C THR A 35 -6.77 -13.35 -2.70
N GLN A 36 -7.76 -13.59 -3.56
CA GLN A 36 -7.79 -13.09 -4.94
C GLN A 36 -7.96 -11.57 -5.03
N GLU A 37 -8.66 -10.99 -4.06
CA GLU A 37 -8.87 -9.56 -3.91
C GLU A 37 -8.57 -9.16 -2.46
N ILE A 38 -7.55 -8.33 -2.25
CA ILE A 38 -7.10 -7.95 -0.91
C ILE A 38 -7.84 -6.72 -0.39
N ASP A 39 -8.10 -6.69 0.90
CA ASP A 39 -8.50 -5.49 1.64
C ASP A 39 -7.56 -5.36 2.85
N LEU A 40 -6.51 -4.55 2.69
CA LEU A 40 -5.47 -4.38 3.68
C LEU A 40 -5.55 -2.99 4.29
N VAL A 41 -5.67 -2.94 5.61
CA VAL A 41 -5.66 -1.71 6.40
C VAL A 41 -4.51 -1.75 7.39
N ASN A 42 -3.52 -0.89 7.19
CA ASN A 42 -2.38 -0.75 8.06
C ASN A 42 -2.35 0.65 8.68
N ILE A 43 -2.58 0.72 9.98
CA ILE A 43 -2.55 1.96 10.77
C ILE A 43 -1.50 1.78 11.86
N PHE A 44 -0.45 2.58 11.80
CA PHE A 44 0.73 2.50 12.64
C PHE A 44 1.47 1.15 12.60
N GLY A 45 2.66 1.17 12.08
CA GLY A 45 3.56 0.03 12.06
C GLY A 45 4.01 -0.40 10.68
N GLY A 46 4.43 -1.63 10.57
CA GLY A 46 4.85 -2.27 9.32
C GLY A 46 3.98 -3.47 9.00
N GLU A 47 3.59 -3.63 7.76
CA GLU A 47 2.85 -4.78 7.25
C GLU A 47 3.55 -5.33 6.03
N HIS A 48 3.65 -6.64 5.94
CA HIS A 48 4.24 -7.31 4.79
C HIS A 48 3.31 -8.44 4.31
N LEU A 49 2.77 -8.29 3.12
CA LEU A 49 1.91 -9.27 2.48
C LEU A 49 2.65 -9.90 1.30
N ILE A 50 2.72 -11.23 1.28
CA ILE A 50 3.17 -12.01 0.13
C ILE A 50 1.95 -12.67 -0.47
N SER A 51 1.55 -12.26 -1.68
CA SER A 51 0.42 -12.88 -2.37
C SER A 51 0.87 -14.02 -3.27
N SER A 52 0.15 -15.13 -3.18
CA SER A 52 0.25 -16.28 -4.09
C SER A 52 -1.11 -16.62 -4.72
N ALA A 53 -2.00 -15.64 -4.81
CA ALA A 53 -3.33 -15.81 -5.37
C ALA A 53 -3.28 -16.13 -6.87
N ASP A 54 -4.17 -17.02 -7.28
CA ASP A 54 -4.36 -17.42 -8.68
C ASP A 54 -5.88 -17.58 -8.96
N PRO A 55 -6.49 -16.67 -9.73
CA PRO A 55 -5.98 -15.39 -10.22
C PRO A 55 -5.97 -14.30 -9.12
N PHE A 56 -5.12 -13.30 -9.28
CA PHE A 56 -5.07 -12.09 -8.46
C PHE A 56 -5.69 -10.91 -9.18
N PHE A 57 -6.74 -10.32 -8.64
CA PHE A 57 -7.45 -9.19 -9.24
C PHE A 57 -6.97 -7.85 -8.74
N GLY A 58 -6.36 -7.80 -7.54
CA GLY A 58 -5.91 -6.59 -6.90
C GLY A 58 -6.59 -6.35 -5.56
N GLY A 59 -7.19 -5.17 -5.39
CA GLY A 59 -7.95 -4.83 -4.19
C GLY A 59 -7.60 -3.47 -3.63
N LYS A 60 -7.84 -3.29 -2.32
CA LYS A 60 -7.67 -2.03 -1.63
C LYS A 60 -6.57 -2.10 -0.56
N VAL A 61 -5.76 -1.06 -0.51
CA VAL A 61 -4.68 -0.94 0.47
C VAL A 61 -4.74 0.44 1.11
N THR A 62 -4.95 0.49 2.40
CA THR A 62 -4.95 1.71 3.19
C THR A 62 -3.79 1.71 4.17
N THR A 63 -2.90 2.68 4.05
CA THR A 63 -1.71 2.83 4.89
C THR A 63 -1.71 4.21 5.52
N VAL A 64 -1.77 4.28 6.85
CA VAL A 64 -1.81 5.53 7.61
C VAL A 64 -0.75 5.49 8.71
N PHE A 65 0.18 6.44 8.69
CA PHE A 65 1.35 6.46 9.59
C PHE A 65 2.11 5.13 9.66
N ALA A 66 2.24 4.46 8.51
CA ALA A 66 2.70 3.09 8.44
C ALA A 66 3.53 2.82 7.19
N GLY A 67 4.21 1.69 7.18
CA GLY A 67 4.86 1.14 5.99
C GLY A 67 4.20 -0.17 5.58
N THR A 68 3.83 -0.30 4.32
CA THR A 68 3.23 -1.53 3.79
C THR A 68 4.05 -2.05 2.63
N SER A 69 4.38 -3.33 2.66
CA SER A 69 5.05 -4.01 1.54
C SER A 69 4.17 -5.13 1.01
N ILE A 70 3.96 -5.12 -0.30
CA ILE A 70 3.12 -6.09 -1.01
C ILE A 70 3.99 -6.78 -2.05
N ASP A 71 4.19 -8.08 -1.89
CA ASP A 71 4.97 -8.90 -2.82
C ASP A 71 4.03 -9.76 -3.66
N LEU A 72 3.95 -9.45 -4.94
CA LEU A 72 3.13 -10.15 -5.94
C LEU A 72 3.92 -11.12 -6.81
N ARG A 73 5.18 -11.39 -6.51
CA ARG A 73 6.03 -12.23 -7.36
C ARG A 73 5.56 -13.69 -7.49
N ARG A 74 4.71 -14.13 -6.57
CA ARG A 74 4.11 -15.48 -6.59
C ARG A 74 2.65 -15.47 -7.05
N ALA A 75 2.08 -14.29 -7.27
CA ALA A 75 0.71 -14.16 -7.72
C ALA A 75 0.61 -14.37 -9.23
N VAL A 76 -0.53 -14.90 -9.67
CA VAL A 76 -0.89 -15.05 -11.08
C VAL A 76 -1.87 -13.92 -11.44
N PRO A 77 -1.59 -13.06 -12.40
CA PRO A 77 -2.45 -11.93 -12.71
C PRO A 77 -3.77 -12.42 -13.32
N ALA A 78 -4.87 -11.76 -12.95
CA ALA A 78 -6.14 -12.01 -13.61
C ALA A 78 -6.07 -11.65 -15.11
N PRO A 79 -6.77 -12.36 -15.99
CA PRO A 79 -6.79 -12.07 -17.42
C PRO A 79 -7.27 -10.65 -17.75
N THR A 80 -8.09 -10.07 -16.88
CA THR A 80 -8.60 -8.69 -16.98
C THR A 80 -7.59 -7.64 -16.52
N GLY A 81 -6.43 -8.05 -15.99
CA GLY A 81 -5.44 -7.22 -15.34
C GLY A 81 -5.62 -7.13 -13.82
N VAL A 82 -4.70 -6.43 -13.18
CA VAL A 82 -4.70 -6.22 -11.74
C VAL A 82 -4.97 -4.75 -11.45
N TYR A 83 -5.88 -4.45 -10.52
CA TYR A 83 -6.16 -3.09 -10.08
C TYR A 83 -5.99 -2.97 -8.56
N LEU A 84 -5.12 -2.07 -8.13
CA LEU A 84 -4.88 -1.74 -6.73
C LEU A 84 -5.34 -0.31 -6.46
N ASP A 85 -6.27 -0.13 -5.54
CA ASP A 85 -6.67 1.17 -4.99
C ASP A 85 -5.88 1.44 -3.71
N ILE A 86 -4.96 2.40 -3.74
CA ILE A 86 -4.01 2.63 -2.67
C ILE A 86 -4.24 4.00 -2.03
N LEU A 87 -4.49 4.01 -0.74
CA LEU A 87 -4.51 5.22 0.09
C LEU A 87 -3.29 5.23 1.00
N VAL A 88 -2.42 6.21 0.82
CA VAL A 88 -1.26 6.45 1.68
C VAL A 88 -1.39 7.81 2.35
N VAL A 89 -1.36 7.83 3.67
CA VAL A 89 -1.33 9.05 4.48
C VAL A 89 -0.19 8.98 5.49
N PHE A 90 0.81 9.84 5.37
CA PHE A 90 2.02 9.84 6.21
C PHE A 90 2.69 8.46 6.28
N GLY A 91 3.05 7.90 5.15
CA GLY A 91 3.67 6.60 5.13
C GLY A 91 4.19 6.19 3.76
N GLY A 92 4.32 4.90 3.55
CA GLY A 92 4.79 4.38 2.28
C GLY A 92 4.24 3.01 1.95
N VAL A 93 4.08 2.76 0.66
CA VAL A 93 3.77 1.45 0.12
C VAL A 93 4.88 1.02 -0.83
N ASN A 94 5.41 -0.16 -0.61
CA ASN A 94 6.36 -0.81 -1.52
C ASN A 94 5.67 -1.98 -2.22
N LEU A 95 5.54 -1.88 -3.53
CA LEU A 95 4.93 -2.89 -4.37
C LEU A 95 6.02 -3.66 -5.11
N VAL A 96 6.14 -4.95 -4.83
CA VAL A 96 7.10 -5.83 -5.51
C VAL A 96 6.35 -6.68 -6.52
N ILE A 97 6.67 -6.52 -7.79
CA ILE A 97 6.03 -7.26 -8.88
C ILE A 97 7.00 -8.22 -9.58
N PRO A 98 6.51 -9.27 -10.25
CA PRO A 98 7.36 -10.13 -11.06
C PRO A 98 8.04 -9.35 -12.18
N PRO A 99 9.26 -9.75 -12.59
CA PRO A 99 9.84 -9.27 -13.83
C PRO A 99 8.90 -9.57 -15.01
N GLY A 100 8.72 -8.62 -15.91
CA GLY A 100 7.84 -8.78 -17.06
C GLY A 100 6.44 -8.20 -16.90
N TRP A 101 6.03 -7.81 -15.69
CA TRP A 101 4.80 -7.06 -15.51
C TRP A 101 5.03 -5.56 -15.72
N LYS A 102 3.96 -4.84 -16.02
CA LYS A 102 3.95 -3.37 -16.14
C LYS A 102 3.18 -2.76 -14.98
N VAL A 103 3.66 -1.63 -14.48
CA VAL A 103 2.92 -0.81 -13.52
C VAL A 103 2.47 0.48 -14.21
N VAL A 104 1.21 0.83 -14.01
CA VAL A 104 0.64 2.09 -14.48
C VAL A 104 -0.02 2.78 -13.31
N PHE A 105 0.50 3.94 -12.93
CA PHE A 105 -0.08 4.76 -11.87
C PHE A 105 -1.12 5.72 -12.47
N VAL A 106 -2.33 5.65 -11.95
CA VAL A 106 -3.48 6.47 -12.38
C VAL A 106 -4.13 7.23 -11.22
N GLY A 107 -3.42 7.28 -10.08
CA GLY A 107 -3.88 7.97 -8.88
C GLY A 107 -3.39 9.41 -8.78
N ASP A 108 -3.68 10.04 -7.65
CA ASP A 108 -3.27 11.39 -7.32
C ASP A 108 -2.16 11.40 -6.27
N VAL A 109 -1.25 12.35 -6.37
CA VAL A 109 -0.20 12.60 -5.37
C VAL A 109 -0.31 14.03 -4.88
N VAL A 110 -0.48 14.20 -3.57
CA VAL A 110 -0.59 15.52 -2.91
C VAL A 110 0.71 15.75 -2.18
N ALA A 111 1.61 15.65 -1.91
CA ALA A 111 2.89 15.78 -1.23
C ALA A 111 3.57 14.41 -1.04
N GLY A 112 4.44 14.12 -1.95
CA GLY A 112 5.15 12.85 -1.99
C GLY A 112 5.46 12.44 -3.41
N GLY A 113 5.43 11.15 -3.70
CA GLY A 113 5.76 10.68 -5.02
C GLY A 113 5.38 9.23 -5.30
N PHE A 114 5.30 8.94 -6.58
CA PHE A 114 5.33 7.60 -7.12
C PHE A 114 6.68 7.36 -7.79
N GLU A 115 7.33 6.29 -7.43
CA GLU A 115 8.61 5.88 -8.01
C GLU A 115 8.47 4.51 -8.64
N ASP A 116 8.66 4.43 -9.95
CA ASP A 116 8.69 3.19 -10.70
C ASP A 116 10.15 2.76 -10.95
N LEU A 117 10.58 1.75 -10.20
CA LEU A 117 11.88 1.10 -10.34
C LEU A 117 11.77 -0.24 -11.09
N THR A 118 10.62 -0.53 -11.66
CA THR A 118 10.47 -1.68 -12.55
C THR A 118 11.14 -1.37 -13.89
N ARG A 119 11.67 -2.39 -14.54
CA ARG A 119 12.19 -2.17 -15.90
C ARG A 119 11.01 -2.01 -16.85
N ALA A 120 11.03 -0.93 -17.63
CA ALA A 120 10.05 -0.74 -18.68
C ALA A 120 10.00 -1.99 -19.58
N ASN A 121 8.82 -2.60 -19.63
CA ASN A 121 8.56 -3.74 -20.49
C ASN A 121 7.83 -3.26 -21.74
N SER A 122 8.43 -3.52 -22.90
CA SER A 122 7.86 -3.13 -24.19
C SER A 122 6.93 -4.20 -24.78
N ASP A 123 6.74 -5.32 -24.07
CA ASP A 123 5.85 -6.38 -24.52
C ASP A 123 4.38 -5.88 -24.43
N PRO A 124 3.64 -5.86 -25.55
CA PRO A 124 2.24 -5.46 -25.54
C PRO A 124 1.34 -6.38 -24.73
N ASP A 125 1.72 -7.65 -24.59
CA ASP A 125 0.95 -8.68 -23.89
C ASP A 125 1.33 -8.79 -22.39
N ALA A 126 2.26 -7.94 -21.90
CA ALA A 126 2.69 -7.97 -20.52
C ALA A 126 1.52 -7.67 -19.56
N PRO A 127 1.37 -8.43 -18.48
CA PRO A 127 0.38 -8.13 -17.46
C PRO A 127 0.53 -6.72 -16.89
N ILE A 128 -0.58 -6.01 -16.76
CA ILE A 128 -0.60 -4.64 -16.27
C ILE A 128 -1.19 -4.59 -14.87
N VAL A 129 -0.43 -4.01 -13.95
CA VAL A 129 -0.92 -3.59 -12.64
C VAL A 129 -1.25 -2.10 -12.70
N ARG A 130 -2.53 -1.78 -12.64
CA ARG A 130 -2.98 -0.40 -12.49
C ARG A 130 -3.07 -0.06 -11.02
N VAL A 131 -2.42 1.02 -10.64
CA VAL A 131 -2.42 1.51 -9.27
C VAL A 131 -3.11 2.86 -9.25
N GLY A 132 -4.28 2.91 -8.64
CA GLY A 132 -5.05 4.14 -8.41
C GLY A 132 -5.02 4.56 -6.95
N GLY A 133 -5.79 5.61 -6.63
CA GLY A 133 -5.98 6.10 -5.28
C GLY A 133 -5.24 7.39 -4.98
N LEU A 134 -4.85 7.60 -3.73
CA LEU A 134 -4.25 8.84 -3.25
C LEU A 134 -3.00 8.58 -2.42
N VAL A 135 -1.93 9.28 -2.76
CA VAL A 135 -0.73 9.37 -1.94
C VAL A 135 -0.64 10.78 -1.34
N ALA A 136 -0.91 10.91 -0.04
CA ALA A 136 -0.83 12.16 0.70
C ALA A 136 0.29 12.10 1.72
N MET A 137 1.31 12.96 1.57
CA MET A 137 2.49 13.04 2.43
C MET A 137 3.19 11.69 2.61
N GLY A 138 3.57 11.07 1.52
CA GLY A 138 4.20 9.76 1.54
C GLY A 138 4.74 9.34 0.20
N GLY A 139 4.97 8.04 0.06
CA GLY A 139 5.52 7.47 -1.16
C GLY A 139 4.89 6.14 -1.55
N LEU A 140 4.80 5.93 -2.83
CA LEU A 140 4.51 4.64 -3.42
C LEU A 140 5.68 4.26 -4.32
N ARG A 141 6.24 3.10 -4.08
CA ARG A 141 7.34 2.57 -4.88
C ARG A 141 6.95 1.24 -5.50
N ALA A 142 7.17 1.10 -6.78
CA ALA A 142 7.05 -0.17 -7.49
C ALA A 142 8.44 -0.69 -7.87
N THR A 143 8.72 -1.94 -7.59
CA THR A 143 10.02 -2.57 -7.87
C THR A 143 9.86 -4.04 -8.23
N THR A 144 10.85 -4.62 -8.88
CA THR A 144 10.93 -6.07 -9.13
C THR A 144 11.83 -6.80 -8.13
N ARG A 145 12.46 -6.07 -7.20
CA ARG A 145 13.38 -6.61 -6.19
C ARG A 145 12.93 -6.22 -4.80
N LEU A 146 13.09 -7.13 -3.85
CA LEU A 146 12.95 -6.77 -2.44
C LEU A 146 14.02 -5.74 -2.03
N PRO A 147 13.70 -4.81 -1.13
CA PRO A 147 14.72 -3.98 -0.50
C PRO A 147 15.78 -4.86 0.17
N VAL A 148 17.05 -4.44 0.09
CA VAL A 148 18.18 -5.22 0.65
C VAL A 148 18.02 -5.46 2.16
N GLU A 149 17.34 -4.56 2.86
CA GLU A 149 17.05 -4.67 4.29
C GLU A 149 16.03 -5.77 4.65
N ALA A 150 15.26 -6.26 3.69
CA ALA A 150 14.28 -7.34 3.91
C ALA A 150 14.88 -8.75 3.77
N VAL A 151 16.17 -8.85 3.48
CA VAL A 151 16.90 -10.13 3.28
C VAL A 151 17.71 -10.54 4.53
N ALA A 152 17.68 -9.72 5.55
CA ALA A 152 18.37 -10.00 6.81
C ALA A 152 17.53 -10.89 7.73
#